data_9436cc74a4ef4fbe4c928c15458bb8a3
#
_entry.id   9436cc74a4ef4fbe4c928c15458bb8a3
#
_cell.length_a   1.000
_cell.length_b   1.000
_cell.length_c   1.000
_cell.angle_alpha   90.00
_cell.angle_beta   90.00
_cell.angle_gamma   90.00
#
_symmetry.space_group_name_H-M   'P 1'
#
loop_
_entity.id
_entity.type
_entity.pdbx_description
1 polymer ?
#
loop_
_entity_poly.entity_id
_entity_poly.type
_entity_poly.pdbx_seq_one_letter_code
_entity_poly.pdbx_strand_id
1 'polypeptide(L)'
;LVEVAYSDSADLGAIRMALDQEGYEGAVVVSFGTDKDVLVRLPDGYSDEQGALMVDKLRSATEMSIELRRIEFVGPQVGEELRDDGGIAMLTALGLVMLYVAFRFQIKFALGAVIALAHDVIFTLGFFSLTGLEFDLTVLAALLAVVGYSLNDTIVVSDRIRENLRKIRRASPGEVIDISLTETLGRTLVTSLTTLLVLAALALFGGEMIFGFAVALLVGVAVGTYSSMYVAATTLLQLGVSKEDVMVPEREGADQEGLMP
;
A
#
# COMPACT_ATOMS: atom_id res chain seq x y z
N LEU A 1 -14.37 -19.21 -1.72
CA LEU A 1 -13.19 -19.85 -2.28
C LEU A 1 -13.35 -21.36 -2.24
N VAL A 2 -13.14 -22.05 -3.36
CA VAL A 2 -13.29 -23.49 -3.48
C VAL A 2 -12.01 -24.07 -4.05
N GLU A 3 -11.39 -25.02 -3.33
CA GLU A 3 -10.20 -25.75 -3.76
C GLU A 3 -10.62 -27.15 -4.21
N VAL A 4 -10.30 -27.49 -5.45
CA VAL A 4 -10.60 -28.81 -6.04
C VAL A 4 -9.34 -29.42 -6.64
N ALA A 5 -9.22 -30.75 -6.51
CA ALA A 5 -8.16 -31.52 -7.14
C ALA A 5 -8.73 -32.40 -8.24
N TYR A 6 -8.13 -32.31 -9.43
CA TYR A 6 -8.44 -33.14 -10.60
C TYR A 6 -7.53 -34.37 -10.65
N SER A 7 -8.04 -35.47 -11.18
CA SER A 7 -7.23 -36.69 -11.36
C SER A 7 -6.06 -36.49 -12.33
N ASP A 8 -6.22 -35.62 -13.32
CA ASP A 8 -5.21 -35.24 -14.32
C ASP A 8 -5.05 -33.74 -14.40
N SER A 9 -4.12 -33.27 -15.26
CA SER A 9 -3.90 -31.84 -15.49
C SER A 9 -5.20 -31.11 -15.88
N ALA A 10 -5.53 -30.08 -15.13
CA ALA A 10 -6.78 -29.32 -15.27
C ALA A 10 -6.68 -28.26 -16.38
N ASP A 11 -7.62 -28.27 -17.32
CA ASP A 11 -7.77 -27.20 -18.31
C ASP A 11 -8.57 -26.05 -17.70
N LEU A 12 -7.84 -25.00 -17.24
CA LEU A 12 -8.45 -23.81 -16.62
C LEU A 12 -9.41 -23.07 -17.58
N GLY A 13 -9.14 -23.13 -18.90
CA GLY A 13 -10.00 -22.51 -19.89
C GLY A 13 -11.34 -23.23 -20.01
N ALA A 14 -11.31 -24.57 -20.04
CA ALA A 14 -12.53 -25.37 -20.07
C ALA A 14 -13.35 -25.23 -18.77
N ILE A 15 -12.68 -25.14 -17.62
CA ILE A 15 -13.34 -24.92 -16.33
C ILE A 15 -14.04 -23.54 -16.30
N ARG A 16 -13.38 -22.48 -16.74
CA ARG A 16 -13.99 -21.14 -16.82
C ARG A 16 -15.24 -21.15 -17.69
N MET A 17 -15.13 -21.73 -18.90
CA MET A 17 -16.29 -21.82 -19.81
C MET A 17 -17.44 -22.63 -19.21
N ALA A 18 -17.16 -23.72 -18.51
CA ALA A 18 -18.19 -24.50 -17.85
C ALA A 18 -18.87 -23.72 -16.70
N LEU A 19 -18.10 -22.95 -15.92
CA LEU A 19 -18.64 -22.11 -14.85
C LEU A 19 -19.51 -20.98 -15.42
N ASP A 20 -19.08 -20.30 -16.48
CA ASP A 20 -19.87 -19.25 -17.14
C ASP A 20 -21.20 -19.79 -17.70
N GLN A 21 -21.20 -20.99 -18.31
CA GLN A 21 -22.41 -21.66 -18.81
C GLN A 21 -23.40 -22.03 -17.70
N GLU A 22 -22.88 -22.35 -16.52
CA GLU A 22 -23.68 -22.72 -15.37
C GLU A 22 -24.15 -21.51 -14.51
N GLY A 23 -23.85 -20.30 -14.98
CA GLY A 23 -24.29 -19.05 -14.35
C GLY A 23 -23.37 -18.50 -13.26
N TYR A 24 -22.14 -18.99 -13.17
CA TYR A 24 -21.10 -18.46 -12.29
C TYR A 24 -20.20 -17.44 -13.01
N GLU A 25 -20.83 -16.46 -13.66
CA GLU A 25 -20.13 -15.40 -14.39
C GLU A 25 -19.17 -14.62 -13.45
N GLY A 26 -17.95 -14.38 -13.91
CA GLY A 26 -16.93 -13.68 -13.12
C GLY A 26 -16.18 -14.55 -12.12
N ALA A 27 -16.34 -15.88 -12.15
CA ALA A 27 -15.53 -16.77 -11.32
C ALA A 27 -14.06 -16.74 -11.76
N VAL A 28 -13.14 -16.54 -10.80
CA VAL A 28 -11.70 -16.58 -11.04
C VAL A 28 -11.20 -18.01 -10.83
N VAL A 29 -10.59 -18.59 -11.86
CA VAL A 29 -10.07 -19.95 -11.85
C VAL A 29 -8.57 -19.93 -12.04
N VAL A 30 -7.81 -20.41 -11.05
CA VAL A 30 -6.34 -20.44 -11.05
C VAL A 30 -5.80 -21.80 -10.64
N SER A 31 -4.62 -22.16 -11.15
CA SER A 31 -3.89 -23.32 -10.66
C SER A 31 -3.25 -23.02 -9.31
N PHE A 32 -3.29 -23.99 -8.39
CA PHE A 32 -2.79 -23.84 -7.02
C PHE A 32 -1.83 -25.00 -6.66
N GLY A 33 -0.55 -24.70 -6.65
CA GLY A 33 0.49 -25.66 -6.29
C GLY A 33 0.86 -26.62 -7.40
N THR A 34 -0.07 -27.43 -7.90
CA THR A 34 0.16 -28.36 -9.01
C THR A 34 -0.76 -28.04 -10.20
N ASP A 35 -0.50 -28.68 -11.34
CA ASP A 35 -1.37 -28.57 -12.52
C ASP A 35 -2.72 -29.31 -12.37
N LYS A 36 -2.91 -30.04 -11.30
CA LYS A 36 -4.13 -30.76 -10.95
C LYS A 36 -4.97 -30.03 -9.91
N ASP A 37 -4.37 -29.20 -9.09
CA ASP A 37 -5.05 -28.47 -8.03
C ASP A 37 -5.53 -27.13 -8.57
N VAL A 38 -6.83 -26.88 -8.47
CA VAL A 38 -7.50 -25.70 -8.99
C VAL A 38 -8.20 -24.98 -7.85
N LEU A 39 -7.98 -23.67 -7.80
CA LEU A 39 -8.66 -22.77 -6.91
C LEU A 39 -9.71 -22.00 -7.70
N VAL A 40 -10.95 -22.07 -7.26
CA VAL A 40 -12.08 -21.33 -7.83
C VAL A 40 -12.53 -20.29 -6.82
N ARG A 41 -12.47 -19.02 -7.18
CA ARG A 41 -13.03 -17.92 -6.42
C ARG A 41 -14.35 -17.50 -7.08
N LEU A 42 -15.44 -17.65 -6.36
CA LEU A 42 -16.74 -17.15 -6.80
C LEU A 42 -16.87 -15.66 -6.43
N PRO A 43 -17.61 -14.87 -7.22
CA PRO A 43 -17.95 -13.49 -6.88
C PRO A 43 -18.69 -13.38 -5.54
N ASP A 44 -18.79 -12.19 -4.99
CA ASP A 44 -19.50 -11.93 -3.75
C ASP A 44 -20.99 -12.32 -3.85
N GLY A 45 -21.53 -12.84 -2.74
CA GLY A 45 -22.95 -13.20 -2.64
C GLY A 45 -23.27 -14.69 -2.78
N TYR A 46 -22.29 -15.54 -3.07
CA TYR A 46 -22.49 -16.99 -3.08
C TYR A 46 -22.28 -17.59 -1.68
N SER A 47 -23.10 -18.60 -1.32
CA SER A 47 -23.01 -19.32 -0.05
C SER A 47 -22.18 -20.61 -0.18
N ASP A 48 -21.85 -21.25 0.98
CA ASP A 48 -21.19 -22.56 1.01
C ASP A 48 -21.98 -23.64 0.25
N GLU A 49 -23.31 -23.61 0.35
CA GLU A 49 -24.19 -24.54 -0.36
C GLU A 49 -24.07 -24.37 -1.88
N GLN A 50 -23.98 -23.13 -2.34
CA GLN A 50 -23.79 -22.81 -3.76
C GLN A 50 -22.39 -23.21 -4.26
N GLY A 51 -21.36 -23.06 -3.41
CA GLY A 51 -20.02 -23.57 -3.67
C GLY A 51 -20.01 -25.10 -3.83
N ALA A 52 -20.71 -25.84 -2.98
CA ALA A 52 -20.84 -27.30 -3.09
C ALA A 52 -21.62 -27.71 -4.36
N LEU A 53 -22.72 -27.02 -4.67
CA LEU A 53 -23.48 -27.22 -5.90
C LEU A 53 -22.65 -26.97 -7.16
N MET A 54 -21.79 -25.93 -7.13
CA MET A 54 -20.85 -25.63 -8.23
C MET A 54 -19.90 -26.83 -8.47
N VAL A 55 -19.32 -27.40 -7.41
CA VAL A 55 -18.45 -28.58 -7.54
C VAL A 55 -19.19 -29.77 -8.13
N ASP A 56 -20.43 -30.01 -7.71
CA ASP A 56 -21.25 -31.10 -8.29
C ASP A 56 -21.58 -30.87 -9.76
N LYS A 57 -21.81 -29.63 -10.16
CA LYS A 57 -21.99 -29.26 -11.57
C LYS A 57 -20.69 -29.47 -12.38
N LEU A 58 -19.53 -29.06 -11.85
CA LEU A 58 -18.24 -29.33 -12.48
C LEU A 58 -17.97 -30.83 -12.62
N ARG A 59 -18.34 -31.66 -11.61
CA ARG A 59 -18.26 -33.13 -11.70
C ARG A 59 -19.13 -33.70 -12.81
N SER A 60 -20.31 -33.11 -13.03
CA SER A 60 -21.22 -33.58 -14.09
C SER A 60 -20.79 -33.09 -15.49
N ALA A 61 -20.06 -31.99 -15.58
CA ALA A 61 -19.59 -31.40 -16.85
C ALA A 61 -18.26 -32.00 -17.35
N THR A 62 -17.55 -32.78 -16.51
CA THR A 62 -16.26 -33.39 -16.89
C THR A 62 -16.24 -34.90 -16.60
N GLU A 63 -15.53 -35.66 -17.45
CA GLU A 63 -15.31 -37.10 -17.22
C GLU A 63 -14.22 -37.38 -16.15
N MET A 64 -13.50 -36.34 -15.74
CA MET A 64 -12.44 -36.45 -14.73
C MET A 64 -13.02 -36.52 -13.32
N SER A 65 -12.38 -37.29 -12.45
CA SER A 65 -12.70 -37.30 -11.02
C SER A 65 -12.24 -36.01 -10.39
N ILE A 66 -13.17 -35.29 -9.74
CA ILE A 66 -12.91 -34.07 -8.99
C ILE A 66 -13.08 -34.34 -7.50
N GLU A 67 -12.02 -34.15 -6.72
CA GLU A 67 -12.03 -34.21 -5.27
C GLU A 67 -12.11 -32.78 -4.71
N LEU A 68 -13.14 -32.53 -3.92
CA LEU A 68 -13.26 -31.27 -3.18
C LEU A 68 -12.30 -31.31 -1.98
N ARG A 69 -11.32 -30.41 -1.94
CA ARG A 69 -10.36 -30.31 -0.83
C ARG A 69 -10.80 -29.33 0.23
N ARG A 70 -11.30 -28.17 -0.19
CA ARG A 70 -11.65 -27.10 0.74
C ARG A 70 -12.73 -26.20 0.16
N ILE A 71 -13.66 -25.80 1.01
CA ILE A 71 -14.57 -24.68 0.75
C ILE A 71 -14.35 -23.67 1.87
N GLU A 72 -14.04 -22.43 1.49
CA GLU A 72 -14.01 -21.29 2.40
C GLU A 72 -14.99 -20.25 1.90
N PHE A 73 -15.91 -19.89 2.75
CA PHE A 73 -16.86 -18.82 2.48
C PHE A 73 -16.53 -17.62 3.33
N VAL A 74 -16.35 -16.46 2.68
CA VAL A 74 -16.24 -15.16 3.36
C VAL A 74 -17.58 -14.46 3.19
N GLY A 75 -18.42 -14.55 4.22
CA GLY A 75 -19.74 -13.89 4.19
C GLY A 75 -19.65 -12.37 4.22
N PRO A 76 -20.75 -11.65 3.87
CA PRO A 76 -20.80 -10.18 3.89
C PRO A 76 -20.40 -9.58 5.25
N GLN A 77 -20.72 -10.28 6.34
CA GLN A 77 -20.38 -9.86 7.70
C GLN A 77 -18.86 -9.82 7.94
N VAL A 78 -18.12 -10.81 7.40
CA VAL A 78 -16.65 -10.82 7.48
C VAL A 78 -16.06 -9.69 6.64
N GLY A 79 -16.66 -9.37 5.50
CA GLY A 79 -16.25 -8.21 4.69
C GLY A 79 -16.45 -6.88 5.41
N GLU A 80 -17.53 -6.73 6.19
CA GLU A 80 -17.76 -5.54 7.02
C GLU A 80 -16.76 -5.44 8.18
N GLU A 81 -16.53 -6.54 8.92
CA GLU A 81 -15.52 -6.60 9.97
C GLU A 81 -14.12 -6.26 9.41
N LEU A 82 -13.79 -6.80 8.26
CA LEU A 82 -12.52 -6.54 7.59
C LEU A 82 -12.34 -5.08 7.20
N ARG A 83 -13.40 -4.44 6.70
CA ARG A 83 -13.41 -3.01 6.36
C ARG A 83 -13.19 -2.16 7.61
N ASP A 84 -13.88 -2.50 8.69
CA ASP A 84 -13.83 -1.74 9.93
C ASP A 84 -12.47 -1.94 10.64
N ASP A 85 -11.99 -3.16 10.74
CA ASP A 85 -10.66 -3.48 11.27
C ASP A 85 -9.53 -2.91 10.40
N GLY A 86 -9.68 -2.97 9.08
CA GLY A 86 -8.75 -2.34 8.14
C GLY A 86 -8.71 -0.82 8.26
N GLY A 87 -9.87 -0.20 8.46
CA GLY A 87 -9.99 1.23 8.74
C GLY A 87 -9.31 1.62 10.06
N ILE A 88 -9.54 0.86 11.11
CA ILE A 88 -8.91 1.05 12.42
C ILE A 88 -7.38 0.85 12.31
N ALA A 89 -6.93 -0.20 11.63
CA ALA A 89 -5.51 -0.47 11.41
C ALA A 89 -4.83 0.70 10.67
N MET A 90 -5.47 1.22 9.62
CA MET A 90 -4.95 2.37 8.86
C MET A 90 -4.86 3.63 9.71
N LEU A 91 -5.92 3.98 10.46
CA LEU A 91 -5.92 5.13 11.36
C LEU A 91 -4.88 4.98 12.47
N THR A 92 -4.74 3.78 13.01
CA THR A 92 -3.73 3.47 14.04
C THR A 92 -2.32 3.62 13.46
N ALA A 93 -2.06 3.10 12.27
CA ALA A 93 -0.77 3.24 11.60
C ALA A 93 -0.42 4.72 11.36
N LEU A 94 -1.36 5.50 10.81
CA LEU A 94 -1.17 6.95 10.60
C LEU A 94 -0.93 7.69 11.91
N GLY A 95 -1.66 7.35 12.98
CA GLY A 95 -1.50 7.94 14.31
C GLY A 95 -0.13 7.62 14.93
N LEU A 96 0.31 6.36 14.85
CA LEU A 96 1.63 5.95 15.34
C LEU A 96 2.78 6.61 14.54
N VAL A 97 2.62 6.70 13.22
CA VAL A 97 3.56 7.41 12.35
C VAL A 97 3.63 8.90 12.72
N MET A 98 2.49 9.55 12.90
CA MET A 98 2.42 10.95 13.33
C MET A 98 3.16 11.15 14.66
N LEU A 99 2.89 10.28 15.63
CA LEU A 99 3.54 10.31 16.94
C LEU A 99 5.06 10.14 16.82
N TYR A 100 5.51 9.14 16.06
CA TYR A 100 6.93 8.90 15.83
C TYR A 100 7.62 10.10 15.17
N VAL A 101 7.03 10.64 14.10
CA VAL A 101 7.60 11.79 13.39
C VAL A 101 7.57 13.06 14.25
N ALA A 102 6.53 13.27 15.07
CA ALA A 102 6.43 14.39 16.00
C ALA A 102 7.54 14.34 17.08
N PHE A 103 7.85 13.15 17.59
CA PHE A 103 8.96 12.97 18.55
C PHE A 103 10.32 13.10 17.87
N ARG A 104 10.47 12.57 16.66
CA ARG A 104 11.76 12.56 15.94
C ARG A 104 12.09 13.93 15.32
N PHE A 105 11.06 14.63 14.85
CA PHE A 105 11.15 15.94 14.20
C PHE A 105 10.35 16.96 15.02
N GLN A 106 9.61 17.81 14.36
CA GLN A 106 8.72 18.80 14.96
C GLN A 106 7.30 18.64 14.42
N ILE A 107 6.33 19.21 15.10
CA ILE A 107 4.91 19.06 14.76
C ILE A 107 4.62 19.45 13.31
N LYS A 108 5.23 20.50 12.77
CA LYS A 108 5.04 20.91 11.37
C LYS A 108 5.47 19.84 10.38
N PHE A 109 6.61 19.16 10.64
CA PHE A 109 7.08 18.05 9.81
C PHE A 109 6.18 16.83 9.94
N ALA A 110 5.69 16.54 11.15
CA ALA A 110 4.75 15.45 11.38
C ALA A 110 3.45 15.66 10.61
N LEU A 111 2.88 16.86 10.65
CA LEU A 111 1.69 17.21 9.89
C LEU A 111 1.92 17.09 8.38
N GLY A 112 3.06 17.58 7.87
CA GLY A 112 3.42 17.44 6.46
C GLY A 112 3.50 15.98 6.03
N ALA A 113 4.14 15.13 6.84
CA ALA A 113 4.23 13.69 6.57
C ALA A 113 2.86 13.00 6.58
N VAL A 114 2.01 13.27 7.57
CA VAL A 114 0.68 12.65 7.64
C VAL A 114 -0.23 13.09 6.51
N ILE A 115 -0.19 14.36 6.11
CA ILE A 115 -0.95 14.86 4.96
C ILE A 115 -0.50 14.17 3.67
N ALA A 116 0.81 14.01 3.46
CA ALA A 116 1.35 13.27 2.32
C ALA A 116 0.92 11.80 2.32
N LEU A 117 0.98 11.12 3.47
CA LEU A 117 0.53 9.73 3.60
C LEU A 117 -0.98 9.58 3.36
N ALA A 118 -1.79 10.47 3.91
CA ALA A 118 -3.23 10.47 3.66
C ALA A 118 -3.56 10.68 2.18
N HIS A 119 -2.83 11.59 1.51
CA HIS A 119 -2.93 11.78 0.07
C HIS A 119 -2.63 10.47 -0.69
N ASP A 120 -1.55 9.76 -0.35
CA ASP A 120 -1.13 8.53 -1.02
C ASP A 120 -2.17 7.41 -0.89
N VAL A 121 -2.71 7.25 0.33
CA VAL A 121 -3.78 6.29 0.61
C VAL A 121 -5.05 6.63 -0.18
N ILE A 122 -5.50 7.89 -0.13
CA ILE A 122 -6.70 8.32 -0.84
C ILE A 122 -6.54 8.14 -2.35
N PHE A 123 -5.36 8.47 -2.89
CA PHE A 123 -5.09 8.33 -4.32
C PHE A 123 -5.08 6.86 -4.75
N THR A 124 -4.46 5.99 -3.96
CA THR A 124 -4.43 4.55 -4.24
C THR A 124 -5.82 3.93 -4.15
N LEU A 125 -6.61 4.26 -3.12
CA LEU A 125 -8.01 3.83 -3.00
C LEU A 125 -8.86 4.35 -4.17
N GLY A 126 -8.67 5.61 -4.56
CA GLY A 126 -9.33 6.23 -5.71
C GLY A 126 -9.02 5.50 -7.02
N PHE A 127 -7.76 5.08 -7.20
CA PHE A 127 -7.35 4.29 -8.36
C PHE A 127 -8.10 2.94 -8.42
N PHE A 128 -8.16 2.20 -7.30
CA PHE A 128 -8.91 0.93 -7.23
C PHE A 128 -10.41 1.15 -7.49
N SER A 129 -11.00 2.20 -6.93
CA SER A 129 -12.39 2.55 -7.17
C SER A 129 -12.70 2.88 -8.64
N LEU A 130 -11.79 3.60 -9.32
CA LEU A 130 -11.96 3.98 -10.73
C LEU A 130 -11.75 2.82 -11.70
N THR A 131 -10.83 1.92 -11.39
CA THR A 131 -10.51 0.77 -12.24
C THR A 131 -11.43 -0.41 -12.01
N GLY A 132 -12.18 -0.44 -10.91
CA GLY A 132 -13.03 -1.57 -10.52
C GLY A 132 -12.23 -2.82 -10.13
N LEU A 133 -10.94 -2.67 -9.82
CA LEU A 133 -10.12 -3.77 -9.30
C LEU A 133 -10.63 -4.20 -7.93
N GLU A 134 -10.61 -5.50 -7.67
CA GLU A 134 -11.00 -6.06 -6.39
C GLU A 134 -10.13 -5.54 -5.25
N PHE A 135 -10.79 -5.19 -4.16
CA PHE A 135 -10.14 -4.74 -2.93
C PHE A 135 -10.26 -5.83 -1.87
N ASP A 136 -9.18 -6.55 -1.66
CA ASP A 136 -9.08 -7.65 -0.69
C ASP A 136 -8.07 -7.34 0.42
N LEU A 137 -7.87 -8.31 1.33
CA LEU A 137 -6.89 -8.22 2.42
C LEU A 137 -5.46 -7.99 1.93
N THR A 138 -5.10 -8.54 0.78
CA THR A 138 -3.76 -8.39 0.25
C THR A 138 -3.53 -6.96 -0.24
N VAL A 139 -4.55 -6.34 -0.83
CA VAL A 139 -4.54 -4.92 -1.21
C VAL A 139 -4.49 -4.02 0.04
N LEU A 140 -5.23 -4.34 1.10
CA LEU A 140 -5.14 -3.62 2.37
C LEU A 140 -3.73 -3.71 2.97
N ALA A 141 -3.12 -4.90 2.96
CA ALA A 141 -1.74 -5.09 3.40
C ALA A 141 -0.74 -4.27 2.55
N ALA A 142 -0.98 -4.20 1.22
CA ALA A 142 -0.20 -3.35 0.33
C ALA A 142 -0.33 -1.86 0.69
N LEU A 143 -1.52 -1.37 1.01
CA LEU A 143 -1.71 0.02 1.47
C LEU A 143 -0.93 0.33 2.74
N LEU A 144 -0.92 -0.57 3.71
CA LEU A 144 -0.10 -0.41 4.92
C LEU A 144 1.41 -0.39 4.60
N ALA A 145 1.83 -1.20 3.64
CA ALA A 145 3.21 -1.20 3.15
C ALA A 145 3.56 0.10 2.40
N VAL A 146 2.63 0.67 1.61
CA VAL A 146 2.78 1.99 0.96
C VAL A 146 3.00 3.08 2.01
N VAL A 147 2.24 3.09 3.11
CA VAL A 147 2.44 4.05 4.21
C VAL A 147 3.88 4.00 4.73
N GLY A 148 4.41 2.80 4.96
CA GLY A 148 5.79 2.62 5.42
C GLY A 148 6.83 3.06 4.39
N TYR A 149 6.60 2.74 3.10
CA TYR A 149 7.50 3.11 2.02
C TYR A 149 7.55 4.63 1.79
N SER A 150 6.39 5.27 1.65
CA SER A 150 6.27 6.71 1.44
C SER A 150 6.83 7.52 2.61
N LEU A 151 6.62 7.03 3.84
CA LEU A 151 7.20 7.64 5.04
C LEU A 151 8.73 7.68 4.99
N ASN A 152 9.37 6.63 4.50
CA ASN A 152 10.83 6.57 4.41
C ASN A 152 11.39 7.71 3.56
N ASP A 153 10.81 7.96 2.39
CA ASP A 153 11.23 9.07 1.51
C ASP A 153 10.89 10.43 2.14
N THR A 154 9.72 10.58 2.73
CA THR A 154 9.32 11.81 3.43
C THR A 154 10.26 12.14 4.58
N ILE A 155 10.75 11.15 5.34
CA ILE A 155 11.73 11.34 6.40
C ILE A 155 13.07 11.82 5.82
N VAL A 156 13.55 11.22 4.72
CA VAL A 156 14.82 11.62 4.08
C VAL A 156 14.78 13.06 3.61
N VAL A 157 13.68 13.45 2.94
CA VAL A 157 13.47 14.83 2.47
C VAL A 157 13.37 15.79 3.65
N SER A 158 12.58 15.44 4.67
CA SER A 158 12.39 16.26 5.87
C SER A 158 13.69 16.48 6.66
N ASP A 159 14.50 15.43 6.78
CA ASP A 159 15.79 15.53 7.48
C ASP A 159 16.76 16.46 6.71
N ARG A 160 16.76 16.38 5.37
CA ARG A 160 17.57 17.27 4.54
C ARG A 160 17.09 18.72 4.61
N ILE A 161 15.77 18.96 4.57
CA ILE A 161 15.22 20.31 4.75
C ILE A 161 15.64 20.87 6.12
N ARG A 162 15.52 20.09 7.18
CA ARG A 162 15.91 20.47 8.53
C ARG A 162 17.41 20.78 8.65
N GLU A 163 18.25 19.96 8.03
CA GLU A 163 19.69 20.17 7.98
C GLU A 163 20.03 21.49 7.25
N ASN A 164 19.44 21.70 6.08
CA ASN A 164 19.70 22.89 5.27
C ASN A 164 19.13 24.17 5.90
N LEU A 165 17.98 24.12 6.59
CA LEU A 165 17.45 25.25 7.36
C LEU A 165 18.42 25.70 8.46
N ARG A 166 19.21 24.78 9.04
CA ARG A 166 20.26 25.12 10.04
C ARG A 166 21.51 25.70 9.40
N LYS A 167 21.92 25.18 8.24
CA LYS A 167 23.19 25.53 7.58
C LYS A 167 23.07 26.80 6.75
N ILE A 168 22.01 26.96 5.99
CA ILE A 168 21.85 28.05 5.01
C ILE A 168 21.21 29.26 5.67
N ARG A 169 22.01 30.24 6.03
CA ARG A 169 21.56 31.40 6.82
C ARG A 169 20.84 32.50 6.03
N ARG A 170 21.13 32.64 4.73
CA ARG A 170 20.69 33.83 3.91
C ARG A 170 19.56 33.53 2.93
N ALA A 171 19.14 32.27 2.79
CA ALA A 171 18.05 31.88 1.90
C ALA A 171 16.69 31.92 2.61
N SER A 172 15.63 32.18 1.83
CA SER A 172 14.26 32.03 2.28
C SER A 172 13.91 30.53 2.55
N PRO A 173 12.90 30.21 3.37
CA PRO A 173 12.48 28.81 3.58
C PRO A 173 12.15 28.08 2.28
N GLY A 174 11.52 28.74 1.30
CA GLY A 174 11.23 28.15 -0.01
C GLY A 174 12.49 27.78 -0.79
N GLU A 175 13.48 28.66 -0.86
CA GLU A 175 14.77 28.36 -1.51
C GLU A 175 15.51 27.22 -0.81
N VAL A 176 15.45 27.15 0.52
CA VAL A 176 16.07 26.05 1.27
C VAL A 176 15.38 24.71 0.95
N ILE A 177 14.06 24.70 0.83
CA ILE A 177 13.30 23.51 0.44
C ILE A 177 13.68 23.07 -0.97
N ASP A 178 13.73 23.99 -1.94
CA ASP A 178 14.12 23.68 -3.33
C ASP A 178 15.53 23.07 -3.42
N ILE A 179 16.48 23.64 -2.69
CA ILE A 179 17.84 23.08 -2.59
C ILE A 179 17.79 21.66 -2.02
N SER A 180 17.04 21.45 -0.92
CA SER A 180 16.94 20.17 -0.24
C SER A 180 16.30 19.09 -1.11
N LEU A 181 15.24 19.46 -1.85
CA LEU A 181 14.59 18.57 -2.82
C LEU A 181 15.56 18.18 -3.93
N THR A 182 16.30 19.13 -4.47
CA THR A 182 17.29 18.88 -5.54
C THR A 182 18.39 17.94 -5.07
N GLU A 183 18.88 18.08 -3.84
CA GLU A 183 19.92 17.23 -3.26
C GLU A 183 19.44 15.80 -2.97
N THR A 184 18.17 15.60 -2.68
CA THR A 184 17.58 14.27 -2.38
C THR A 184 17.00 13.59 -3.61
N LEU A 185 16.68 14.35 -4.68
CA LEU A 185 15.98 13.88 -5.88
C LEU A 185 16.60 12.61 -6.49
N GLY A 186 17.91 12.62 -6.69
CA GLY A 186 18.61 11.47 -7.31
C GLY A 186 18.44 10.19 -6.51
N ARG A 187 18.54 10.26 -5.18
CA ARG A 187 18.35 9.11 -4.31
C ARG A 187 16.90 8.61 -4.37
N THR A 188 15.94 9.50 -4.19
CA THR A 188 14.51 9.15 -4.19
C THR A 188 14.10 8.53 -5.53
N LEU A 189 14.52 9.11 -6.66
CA LEU A 189 14.23 8.54 -7.98
C LEU A 189 14.85 7.15 -8.20
N VAL A 190 16.10 6.92 -7.79
CA VAL A 190 16.74 5.63 -7.95
C VAL A 190 16.06 4.56 -7.08
N THR A 191 15.78 4.86 -5.82
CA THR A 191 15.11 3.92 -4.90
C THR A 191 13.70 3.59 -5.38
N SER A 192 12.93 4.57 -5.80
CA SER A 192 11.57 4.37 -6.30
C SER A 192 11.56 3.60 -7.62
N LEU A 193 12.44 3.97 -8.58
CA LEU A 193 12.49 3.29 -9.87
C LEU A 193 12.87 1.82 -9.73
N THR A 194 13.87 1.50 -8.89
CA THR A 194 14.25 0.11 -8.65
C THR A 194 13.11 -0.69 -8.01
N THR A 195 12.38 -0.12 -7.08
CA THR A 195 11.20 -0.74 -6.47
C THR A 195 10.08 -0.93 -7.49
N LEU A 196 9.78 0.10 -8.29
CA LEU A 196 8.74 0.04 -9.33
C LEU A 196 9.06 -1.04 -10.38
N LEU A 197 10.32 -1.24 -10.75
CA LEU A 197 10.72 -2.32 -11.67
C LEU A 197 10.43 -3.71 -11.10
N VAL A 198 10.74 -3.94 -9.81
CA VAL A 198 10.43 -5.21 -9.14
C VAL A 198 8.92 -5.42 -9.03
N LEU A 199 8.18 -4.39 -8.66
CA LEU A 199 6.71 -4.45 -8.55
C LEU A 199 6.04 -4.66 -9.91
N ALA A 200 6.57 -4.06 -10.97
CA ALA A 200 6.10 -4.30 -12.33
C ALA A 200 6.33 -5.77 -12.76
N ALA A 201 7.51 -6.32 -12.46
CA ALA A 201 7.76 -7.74 -12.69
C ALA A 201 6.82 -8.63 -11.89
N LEU A 202 6.53 -8.27 -10.62
CA LEU A 202 5.57 -8.98 -9.79
C LEU A 202 4.15 -8.91 -10.36
N ALA A 203 3.70 -7.75 -10.84
CA ALA A 203 2.39 -7.58 -11.45
C ALA A 203 2.25 -8.38 -12.76
N LEU A 204 3.33 -8.47 -13.56
CA LEU A 204 3.29 -9.15 -14.85
C LEU A 204 3.43 -10.69 -14.73
N PHE A 205 4.20 -11.16 -13.77
CA PHE A 205 4.59 -12.57 -13.66
C PHE A 205 4.12 -13.25 -12.37
N GLY A 206 3.60 -12.50 -11.39
CA GLY A 206 3.22 -13.01 -10.07
C GLY A 206 1.89 -13.77 -10.02
N GLY A 207 1.11 -13.74 -11.12
CA GLY A 207 -0.19 -14.39 -11.20
C GLY A 207 -1.33 -13.59 -10.54
N GLU A 208 -2.56 -14.07 -10.74
CA GLU A 208 -3.78 -13.37 -10.35
C GLU A 208 -3.89 -13.12 -8.84
N MET A 209 -3.41 -14.07 -8.01
CA MET A 209 -3.49 -13.99 -6.55
C MET A 209 -2.79 -12.78 -5.92
N ILE A 210 -1.70 -12.32 -6.52
CA ILE A 210 -0.90 -11.20 -6.01
C ILE A 210 -0.96 -9.97 -6.90
N PHE A 211 -1.74 -10.03 -7.99
CA PHE A 211 -1.85 -8.93 -8.93
C PHE A 211 -2.36 -7.65 -8.26
N GLY A 212 -3.46 -7.73 -7.51
CA GLY A 212 -4.03 -6.59 -6.77
C GLY A 212 -3.02 -5.98 -5.78
N PHE A 213 -2.31 -6.81 -5.03
CA PHE A 213 -1.21 -6.39 -4.13
C PHE A 213 -0.11 -5.64 -4.89
N ALA A 214 0.37 -6.22 -6.00
CA ALA A 214 1.45 -5.61 -6.79
C ALA A 214 1.03 -4.28 -7.41
N VAL A 215 -0.19 -4.18 -7.92
CA VAL A 215 -0.75 -2.95 -8.49
C VAL A 215 -0.92 -1.87 -7.41
N ALA A 216 -1.43 -2.22 -6.23
CA ALA A 216 -1.56 -1.27 -5.13
C ALA A 216 -0.21 -0.68 -4.71
N LEU A 217 0.83 -1.52 -4.62
CA LEU A 217 2.19 -1.06 -4.35
C LEU A 217 2.76 -0.23 -5.50
N LEU A 218 2.55 -0.61 -6.77
CA LEU A 218 2.99 0.16 -7.93
C LEU A 218 2.44 1.58 -7.90
N VAL A 219 1.12 1.71 -7.76
CA VAL A 219 0.43 3.00 -7.69
C VAL A 219 0.88 3.77 -6.46
N GLY A 220 0.87 3.11 -5.29
CA GLY A 220 1.23 3.75 -4.03
C GLY A 220 2.68 4.24 -3.98
N VAL A 221 3.65 3.48 -4.50
CA VAL A 221 5.07 3.91 -4.57
C VAL A 221 5.25 5.06 -5.57
N ALA A 222 4.59 5.00 -6.74
CA ALA A 222 4.66 6.08 -7.72
C ALA A 222 4.09 7.39 -7.16
N VAL A 223 2.91 7.33 -6.55
CA VAL A 223 2.24 8.48 -5.91
C VAL A 223 3.02 8.96 -4.70
N GLY A 224 3.52 8.04 -3.85
CA GLY A 224 4.33 8.36 -2.68
C GLY A 224 5.65 9.04 -3.01
N THR A 225 6.28 8.66 -4.13
CA THR A 225 7.47 9.35 -4.63
C THR A 225 7.18 10.81 -4.98
N TYR A 226 6.04 11.06 -5.62
CA TYR A 226 5.60 12.42 -5.91
C TYR A 226 5.23 13.18 -4.61
N SER A 227 4.47 12.57 -3.73
CA SER A 227 3.93 13.22 -2.55
C SER A 227 5.00 13.57 -1.52
N SER A 228 6.00 12.72 -1.32
CA SER A 228 7.13 12.98 -0.42
C SER A 228 7.93 14.23 -0.82
N MET A 229 8.05 14.49 -2.13
CA MET A 229 8.77 15.66 -2.65
C MET A 229 7.88 16.91 -2.71
N TYR A 230 6.63 16.79 -3.18
CA TYR A 230 5.81 17.96 -3.47
C TYR A 230 4.73 18.21 -2.40
N VAL A 231 3.96 17.19 -2.01
CA VAL A 231 2.86 17.38 -1.05
C VAL A 231 3.41 17.70 0.33
N ALA A 232 4.38 16.92 0.82
CA ALA A 232 5.01 17.18 2.12
C ALA A 232 5.72 18.54 2.16
N ALA A 233 6.51 18.86 1.13
CA ALA A 233 7.25 20.12 1.06
C ALA A 233 6.32 21.34 0.95
N THR A 234 5.27 21.27 0.12
CA THR A 234 4.28 22.36 0.01
C THR A 234 3.53 22.56 1.33
N THR A 235 3.19 21.47 2.02
CA THR A 235 2.55 21.55 3.34
C THR A 235 3.47 22.24 4.35
N LEU A 236 4.77 21.94 4.36
CA LEU A 236 5.74 22.62 5.22
C LEU A 236 5.81 24.11 4.94
N LEU A 237 5.78 24.51 3.66
CA LEU A 237 5.74 25.93 3.27
C LEU A 237 4.47 26.61 3.76
N GLN A 238 3.31 25.99 3.59
CA GLN A 238 2.01 26.51 4.05
C GLN A 238 1.93 26.64 5.57
N LEU A 239 2.55 25.71 6.29
CA LEU A 239 2.66 25.77 7.76
C LEU A 239 3.69 26.80 8.25
N GLY A 240 4.36 27.49 7.33
CA GLY A 240 5.34 28.52 7.66
C GLY A 240 6.54 27.95 8.39
N VAL A 241 7.11 26.84 7.88
CA VAL A 241 8.35 26.30 8.45
C VAL A 241 9.45 27.34 8.40
N SER A 242 10.17 27.50 9.51
CA SER A 242 11.21 28.50 9.66
C SER A 242 12.49 27.92 10.29
N LYS A 243 13.53 28.72 10.33
CA LYS A 243 14.79 28.34 11.00
C LYS A 243 14.62 28.18 12.49
N GLU A 244 13.76 28.98 13.09
CA GLU A 244 13.47 28.94 14.53
C GLU A 244 12.86 27.60 14.93
N ASP A 245 12.04 27.00 14.06
CA ASP A 245 11.45 25.68 14.30
C ASP A 245 12.50 24.56 14.43
N VAL A 246 13.68 24.72 13.85
CA VAL A 246 14.74 23.69 13.80
C VAL A 246 15.96 23.98 14.68
N MET A 247 16.03 25.18 15.27
CA MET A 247 17.07 25.52 16.21
C MET A 247 16.87 24.81 17.54
N VAL A 248 17.93 24.28 18.11
CA VAL A 248 17.93 23.79 19.50
C VAL A 248 17.85 25.05 20.38
N PRO A 249 16.92 25.13 21.35
CA PRO A 249 16.92 26.24 22.31
C PRO A 249 18.31 26.35 22.93
N GLU A 250 18.94 27.51 22.84
CA GLU A 250 20.14 27.80 23.63
C GLU A 250 19.76 27.62 25.11
N ARG A 251 20.48 26.80 25.84
CA ARG A 251 20.31 26.70 27.27
C ARG A 251 20.64 28.07 27.86
N GLU A 252 19.63 28.75 28.37
CA GLU A 252 19.86 29.92 29.24
C GLU A 252 20.81 29.51 30.36
N GLY A 253 22.02 30.02 30.34
CA GLY A 253 23.03 29.72 31.36
C GLY A 253 24.39 29.24 30.87
N ALA A 254 24.57 28.93 29.58
CA ALA A 254 25.87 28.49 29.07
C ALA A 254 26.96 29.59 29.12
N ASP A 255 26.55 30.86 29.16
CA ASP A 255 27.49 31.99 29.29
C ASP A 255 27.94 32.27 30.73
N GLN A 256 27.38 31.59 31.75
CA GLN A 256 27.77 31.82 33.15
C GLN A 256 28.84 30.85 33.66
N GLU A 257 29.11 29.74 32.98
CA GLU A 257 30.18 28.80 33.35
C GLU A 257 31.60 29.27 32.93
N GLY A 258 31.70 30.33 32.11
CA GLY A 258 32.99 30.90 31.68
C GLY A 258 33.54 32.01 32.58
N LEU A 259 32.85 32.41 33.64
CA LEU A 259 33.18 33.55 34.50
C LEU A 259 33.44 33.19 35.99
N MET A 260 33.88 31.98 36.25
CA MET A 260 34.44 31.70 37.59
C MET A 260 35.97 31.68 37.56
N PRO A 261 36.61 32.47 38.43
CA PRO A 261 38.07 32.65 38.47
C PRO A 261 38.79 31.41 39.00
#